data_faaa1963cb769f695f48f0e35bfaa8e8
#
_entry.id   faaa1963cb769f695f48f0e35bfaa8e8
#
_cell.length_a   1.000
_cell.length_b   1.000
_cell.length_c   1.000
_cell.angle_alpha   90.00
_cell.angle_beta   90.00
_cell.angle_gamma   90.00
#
_symmetry.space_group_name_H-M   'P 1'
#
loop_
_entity.id
_entity.type
_entity.pdbx_description
1 polymer ?
#
loop_
_entity_poly.entity_id
_entity_poly.type
_entity_poly.pdbx_seq_one_letter_code
_entity_poly.pdbx_strand_id
1 'polypeptide(L)'
;MQTIVEEMRQKAKAMLASGAVSAVLGWKKGDFPYDPTPAFFRSAAELDDLVYDGFCGSNLSRYLIETLRGSGTGGGGSNNGDNGSQNDGGGDGRILVFLKPCDTYSLNQLLGEHRADRDKIYVVGVGCEGKIDIGKLRDRGLKGIEAVEENGENLSVRTLYGDAVCPREENLLEKCLACKGKEHRIYDERIGAEDSCETASDDRFAPVRALEDLAPDERYAFWRAELSKCIRCNACRGACPVCTCHTCIFENARSGVDSKANADDFEENLYHVIRAFHVAGRCTDCGECSRVCPQGIPLHLLNRKMIKDINAYFGEYLAGAEADGVSPLLSYSRDDAEPDALSGQKGANHA
;
A
#
# COMPACT_ATOMS: atom_id res chain seq x y z
N MET A 1 -17.99 -13.66 -0.84
CA MET A 1 -16.78 -13.47 -1.69
C MET A 1 -16.85 -14.21 -3.03
N GLN A 2 -17.33 -15.43 -3.12
CA GLN A 2 -17.48 -16.13 -4.43
C GLN A 2 -18.29 -15.32 -5.45
N THR A 3 -19.36 -14.66 -5.02
CA THR A 3 -20.19 -13.81 -5.90
C THR A 3 -19.42 -12.62 -6.47
N ILE A 4 -18.61 -11.95 -5.65
CA ILE A 4 -17.79 -10.79 -6.08
C ILE A 4 -16.77 -11.20 -7.14
N VAL A 5 -16.06 -12.30 -6.94
CA VAL A 5 -15.07 -12.82 -7.91
C VAL A 5 -15.73 -13.14 -9.25
N GLU A 6 -16.92 -13.74 -9.22
CA GLU A 6 -17.64 -14.08 -10.44
C GLU A 6 -18.08 -12.81 -11.20
N GLU A 7 -18.62 -11.80 -10.52
CA GLU A 7 -18.94 -10.52 -11.11
C GLU A 7 -17.70 -9.83 -11.70
N MET A 8 -16.57 -9.85 -10.99
CA MET A 8 -15.29 -9.34 -11.48
C MET A 8 -14.86 -10.04 -12.77
N ARG A 9 -14.94 -11.39 -12.81
CA ARG A 9 -14.59 -12.19 -14.00
C ARG A 9 -15.51 -11.88 -15.18
N GLN A 10 -16.81 -11.83 -14.94
CA GLN A 10 -17.80 -11.53 -15.98
C GLN A 10 -17.54 -10.14 -16.57
N LYS A 11 -17.35 -9.13 -15.73
CA LYS A 11 -17.03 -7.77 -16.17
C LYS A 11 -15.76 -7.72 -17.01
N ALA A 12 -14.69 -8.33 -16.49
CA ALA A 12 -13.38 -8.38 -17.16
C ALA A 12 -13.46 -9.10 -18.53
N LYS A 13 -14.13 -10.26 -18.59
CA LYS A 13 -14.35 -11.02 -19.84
C LYS A 13 -15.11 -10.19 -20.86
N ALA A 14 -16.19 -9.51 -20.45
CA ALA A 14 -16.98 -8.66 -21.34
C ALA A 14 -16.16 -7.50 -21.92
N MET A 15 -15.38 -6.82 -21.10
CA MET A 15 -14.58 -5.68 -21.55
C MET A 15 -13.39 -6.06 -22.44
N LEU A 16 -12.73 -7.20 -22.17
CA LEU A 16 -11.70 -7.73 -23.07
C LEU A 16 -12.32 -8.18 -24.42
N ALA A 17 -13.45 -8.87 -24.37
CA ALA A 17 -14.11 -9.37 -25.60
C ALA A 17 -14.62 -8.23 -26.50
N SER A 18 -15.07 -7.12 -25.92
CA SER A 18 -15.51 -5.92 -26.69
C SER A 18 -14.34 -5.07 -27.18
N GLY A 19 -13.10 -5.34 -26.78
CA GLY A 19 -11.95 -4.49 -27.09
C GLY A 19 -11.94 -3.15 -26.34
N ALA A 20 -12.84 -2.95 -25.36
CA ALA A 20 -12.88 -1.72 -24.55
C ALA A 20 -11.63 -1.55 -23.66
N VAL A 21 -10.96 -2.65 -23.33
CA VAL A 21 -9.70 -2.67 -22.61
C VAL A 21 -8.73 -3.68 -23.26
N SER A 22 -7.45 -3.38 -23.19
CA SER A 22 -6.38 -4.25 -23.69
C SER A 22 -5.87 -5.26 -22.64
N ALA A 23 -6.07 -4.97 -21.38
CA ALA A 23 -5.65 -5.81 -20.25
C ALA A 23 -6.49 -5.54 -19.01
N VAL A 24 -6.47 -6.49 -18.09
CA VAL A 24 -7.11 -6.39 -16.78
C VAL A 24 -6.04 -6.58 -15.70
N LEU A 25 -5.94 -5.64 -14.77
CA LEU A 25 -5.06 -5.73 -13.61
C LEU A 25 -5.88 -6.18 -12.39
N GLY A 26 -5.49 -7.31 -11.83
CA GLY A 26 -6.16 -7.95 -10.69
C GLY A 26 -5.20 -8.77 -9.85
N TRP A 27 -5.74 -9.66 -9.05
CA TRP A 27 -4.95 -10.63 -8.26
C TRP A 27 -5.09 -12.01 -8.87
N LYS A 28 -3.97 -12.65 -9.13
CA LYS A 28 -3.87 -14.02 -9.62
C LYS A 28 -3.63 -14.97 -8.47
N LYS A 29 -4.23 -16.14 -8.53
CA LYS A 29 -3.96 -17.24 -7.59
C LYS A 29 -2.47 -17.55 -7.57
N GLY A 30 -1.88 -17.56 -6.37
CA GLY A 30 -0.50 -17.96 -6.13
C GLY A 30 -0.34 -19.47 -5.88
N ASP A 31 0.87 -19.89 -5.56
CA ASP A 31 1.18 -21.29 -5.24
C ASP A 31 0.58 -21.71 -3.89
N PHE A 32 0.41 -20.75 -2.98
CA PHE A 32 -0.23 -20.97 -1.69
C PHE A 32 -1.57 -20.25 -1.61
N PRO A 33 -2.53 -20.74 -0.80
CA PRO A 33 -3.85 -20.13 -0.66
C PRO A 33 -3.82 -18.71 -0.08
N TYR A 34 -2.72 -18.32 0.54
CA TYR A 34 -2.51 -17.02 1.18
C TYR A 34 -1.54 -16.10 0.41
N ASP A 35 -1.21 -16.41 -0.85
CA ASP A 35 -0.22 -15.69 -1.65
C ASP A 35 -0.75 -15.28 -3.04
N PRO A 36 -1.91 -14.61 -3.11
CA PRO A 36 -2.37 -14.04 -4.37
C PRO A 36 -1.46 -12.88 -4.79
N THR A 37 -1.07 -12.88 -6.07
CA THR A 37 -0.13 -11.91 -6.63
C THR A 37 -0.79 -10.98 -7.64
N PRO A 38 -0.40 -9.69 -7.72
CA PRO A 38 -0.82 -8.81 -8.80
C PRO A 38 -0.44 -9.36 -10.16
N ALA A 39 -1.39 -9.33 -11.11
CA ALA A 39 -1.17 -9.82 -12.46
C ALA A 39 -1.99 -9.06 -13.50
N PHE A 40 -1.45 -9.01 -14.72
CA PHE A 40 -2.17 -8.54 -15.90
C PHE A 40 -2.73 -9.74 -16.66
N PHE A 41 -4.03 -9.71 -16.92
CA PHE A 41 -4.75 -10.70 -17.70
C PHE A 41 -5.08 -10.08 -19.06
N ARG A 42 -4.74 -10.80 -20.15
CA ARG A 42 -4.94 -10.32 -21.53
C ARG A 42 -5.92 -11.16 -22.32
N SER A 43 -6.35 -12.28 -21.77
CA SER A 43 -7.32 -13.18 -22.40
C SER A 43 -8.39 -13.64 -21.41
N ALA A 44 -9.53 -14.08 -21.94
CA ALA A 44 -10.62 -14.63 -21.13
C ALA A 44 -10.21 -15.90 -20.38
N ALA A 45 -9.30 -16.70 -20.94
CA ALA A 45 -8.80 -17.92 -20.31
C ALA A 45 -7.92 -17.61 -19.07
N GLU A 46 -7.08 -16.58 -19.15
CA GLU A 46 -6.25 -16.17 -18.01
C GLU A 46 -7.09 -15.69 -16.81
N LEU A 47 -8.29 -15.14 -17.07
CA LEU A 47 -9.20 -14.66 -16.01
C LEU A 47 -9.78 -15.78 -15.13
N ASP A 48 -9.63 -17.02 -15.52
CA ASP A 48 -10.03 -18.16 -14.66
C ASP A 48 -9.13 -18.25 -13.40
N ASP A 49 -7.91 -17.72 -13.46
CA ASP A 49 -6.99 -17.58 -12.33
C ASP A 49 -7.21 -16.31 -11.49
N LEU A 50 -8.13 -15.42 -11.89
CA LEU A 50 -8.44 -14.22 -11.12
C LEU A 50 -9.07 -14.60 -9.78
N VAL A 51 -8.55 -14.05 -8.68
CA VAL A 51 -9.07 -14.26 -7.33
C VAL A 51 -9.29 -12.93 -6.61
N TYR A 52 -10.20 -12.96 -5.63
CA TYR A 52 -10.38 -11.87 -4.67
C TYR A 52 -10.84 -12.44 -3.34
N ASP A 53 -9.94 -12.44 -2.35
CA ASP A 53 -10.14 -13.04 -1.03
C ASP A 53 -9.50 -12.19 0.08
N GLY A 54 -9.46 -12.71 1.29
CA GLY A 54 -8.85 -12.07 2.46
C GLY A 54 -7.36 -11.82 2.31
N PHE A 55 -6.66 -12.46 1.40
CA PHE A 55 -5.22 -12.29 1.19
C PHE A 55 -4.85 -11.34 0.03
N CYS A 56 -5.82 -10.83 -0.72
CA CYS A 56 -5.60 -9.84 -1.80
C CYS A 56 -5.22 -8.46 -1.24
N GLY A 57 -4.12 -8.41 -0.48
CA GLY A 57 -3.64 -7.22 0.25
C GLY A 57 -2.94 -6.18 -0.62
N SER A 58 -2.29 -6.59 -1.73
CA SER A 58 -1.45 -5.73 -2.58
C SER A 58 -2.20 -4.52 -3.11
N ASN A 59 -1.51 -3.37 -3.14
CA ASN A 59 -2.04 -2.13 -3.74
C ASN A 59 -1.77 -2.13 -5.25
N LEU A 60 -2.82 -2.33 -6.04
CA LEU A 60 -2.69 -2.45 -7.49
C LEU A 60 -2.34 -1.14 -8.20
N SER A 61 -2.61 0.02 -7.59
CA SER A 61 -2.26 1.32 -8.19
C SER A 61 -0.76 1.44 -8.48
N ARG A 62 0.08 0.76 -7.72
CA ARG A 62 1.54 0.75 -7.93
C ARG A 62 1.93 0.25 -9.33
N TYR A 63 1.20 -0.72 -9.84
CA TYR A 63 1.51 -1.38 -11.12
C TYR A 63 1.07 -0.58 -12.34
N LEU A 64 0.24 0.45 -12.16
CA LEU A 64 -0.18 1.34 -13.24
C LEU A 64 0.91 2.32 -13.67
N ILE A 65 1.89 2.62 -12.81
CA ILE A 65 2.98 3.56 -13.10
C ILE A 65 3.86 3.05 -14.26
N GLU A 66 4.16 1.77 -14.30
CA GLU A 66 5.06 1.17 -15.28
C GLU A 66 4.39 1.00 -16.64
N THR A 67 3.09 0.68 -16.64
CA THR A 67 2.32 0.49 -17.87
C THR A 67 2.17 1.76 -18.69
N LEU A 68 2.13 2.91 -18.03
CA LEU A 68 1.98 4.21 -18.68
C LEU A 68 3.32 4.80 -19.15
N ARG A 69 4.45 4.33 -18.61
CA ARG A 69 5.80 4.70 -19.07
C ARG A 69 6.20 4.07 -20.40
N GLY A 70 5.66 2.88 -20.71
CA GLY A 70 5.99 2.13 -21.93
C GLY A 70 5.45 2.73 -23.23
N SER A 71 4.52 3.70 -23.18
CA SER A 71 3.90 4.31 -24.36
C SER A 71 4.54 5.66 -24.79
N GLY A 72 5.59 6.11 -24.13
CA GLY A 72 6.27 7.38 -24.43
C GLY A 72 7.76 7.20 -24.69
N THR A 73 8.15 7.32 -25.97
CA THR A 73 9.46 7.65 -26.53
C THR A 73 10.72 7.12 -25.83
N GLY A 74 11.50 6.36 -26.60
CA GLY A 74 12.79 5.84 -26.24
C GLY A 74 13.79 6.90 -25.75
N GLY A 75 14.56 6.51 -24.77
CA GLY A 75 15.68 7.28 -24.23
C GLY A 75 16.43 6.52 -23.15
N GLY A 76 17.49 5.82 -23.57
CA GLY A 76 18.70 5.58 -22.78
C GLY A 76 18.63 4.51 -21.69
N GLY A 77 19.18 3.36 -22.02
CA GLY A 77 19.35 2.19 -21.19
C GLY A 77 20.15 2.37 -19.92
N SER A 78 19.90 1.45 -19.03
CA SER A 78 20.96 0.75 -18.31
C SER A 78 20.42 -0.60 -17.85
N ASN A 79 21.00 -1.67 -18.36
CA ASN A 79 20.80 -3.04 -17.92
C ASN A 79 21.26 -3.17 -16.47
N ASN A 80 20.41 -3.71 -15.61
CA ASN A 80 20.87 -4.60 -14.55
C ASN A 80 19.69 -5.39 -13.98
N GLY A 81 19.81 -6.73 -14.05
CA GLY A 81 19.06 -7.66 -13.23
C GLY A 81 17.80 -8.22 -13.87
N ASP A 82 18.00 -9.25 -14.64
CA ASP A 82 17.07 -10.26 -15.09
C ASP A 82 16.15 -10.75 -13.95
N ASN A 83 14.90 -10.28 -13.96
CA ASN A 83 13.77 -10.97 -13.37
C ASN A 83 12.63 -10.83 -14.38
N GLY A 84 12.40 -11.92 -15.11
CA GLY A 84 11.49 -12.01 -16.24
C GLY A 84 10.03 -11.70 -15.93
N SER A 85 9.71 -10.42 -15.88
CA SER A 85 8.38 -9.91 -16.14
C SER A 85 8.42 -9.22 -17.48
N GLN A 86 8.03 -9.93 -18.50
CA GLN A 86 7.78 -9.36 -19.83
C GLN A 86 6.62 -8.36 -19.69
N ASN A 87 6.96 -7.09 -19.47
CA ASN A 87 6.04 -5.98 -19.52
C ASN A 87 5.82 -5.54 -20.98
N ASP A 88 5.19 -6.40 -21.76
CA ASP A 88 4.71 -6.05 -23.11
C ASP A 88 3.36 -5.32 -23.03
N GLY A 89 3.28 -4.29 -22.17
CA GLY A 89 2.07 -3.47 -21.99
C GLY A 89 1.88 -2.35 -23.02
N GLY A 90 2.45 -2.46 -24.20
CA GLY A 90 2.39 -1.45 -25.28
C GLY A 90 1.18 -1.57 -26.20
N GLY A 91 -0.01 -1.88 -25.72
CA GLY A 91 -1.27 -1.71 -26.46
C GLY A 91 -1.83 -0.30 -26.26
N ASP A 92 -2.34 0.30 -27.31
CA ASP A 92 -2.98 1.63 -27.31
C ASP A 92 -4.36 1.65 -26.59
N GLY A 93 -4.67 0.60 -25.82
CA GLY A 93 -5.94 0.39 -25.16
C GLY A 93 -5.92 0.72 -23.65
N ARG A 94 -7.11 1.04 -23.11
CA ARG A 94 -7.32 1.22 -21.66
C ARG A 94 -7.01 -0.07 -20.89
N ILE A 95 -6.61 0.07 -19.62
CA ILE A 95 -6.43 -1.03 -18.68
C ILE A 95 -7.58 -1.00 -17.68
N LEU A 96 -8.31 -2.11 -17.53
CA LEU A 96 -9.21 -2.29 -16.41
C LEU A 96 -8.42 -2.64 -15.16
N VAL A 97 -8.67 -1.96 -14.04
CA VAL A 97 -8.04 -2.27 -12.76
C VAL A 97 -9.10 -2.43 -11.68
N PHE A 98 -8.96 -3.49 -10.88
CA PHE A 98 -9.78 -3.68 -9.67
C PHE A 98 -9.09 -3.02 -8.48
N LEU A 99 -9.76 -2.06 -7.84
CA LEU A 99 -9.19 -1.31 -6.71
C LEU A 99 -10.05 -1.44 -5.45
N LYS A 100 -9.41 -1.75 -4.34
CA LYS A 100 -9.99 -1.60 -3.00
C LYS A 100 -10.12 -0.11 -2.65
N PRO A 101 -10.99 0.28 -1.71
CA PRO A 101 -11.11 1.67 -1.28
C PRO A 101 -9.76 2.34 -0.99
N CYS A 102 -8.91 1.71 -0.18
CA CYS A 102 -7.58 2.26 0.16
C CYS A 102 -6.64 2.42 -1.05
N ASP A 103 -6.79 1.62 -2.11
CA ASP A 103 -5.99 1.70 -3.33
C ASP A 103 -6.41 2.89 -4.20
N THR A 104 -7.68 3.30 -4.14
CA THR A 104 -8.20 4.45 -4.91
C THR A 104 -7.57 5.77 -4.49
N TYR A 105 -7.24 5.93 -3.20
CA TYR A 105 -6.45 7.08 -2.73
C TYR A 105 -5.07 7.12 -3.39
N SER A 106 -4.44 5.96 -3.55
CA SER A 106 -3.13 5.88 -4.18
C SER A 106 -3.20 6.21 -5.67
N LEU A 107 -4.26 5.78 -6.36
CA LEU A 107 -4.47 6.15 -7.75
C LEU A 107 -4.71 7.65 -7.90
N ASN A 108 -5.56 8.26 -7.07
CA ASN A 108 -5.80 9.70 -7.08
C ASN A 108 -4.50 10.49 -6.87
N GLN A 109 -3.67 10.07 -5.90
CA GLN A 109 -2.37 10.70 -5.68
C GLN A 109 -1.46 10.60 -6.91
N LEU A 110 -1.44 9.46 -7.59
CA LEU A 110 -0.66 9.28 -8.82
C LEU A 110 -1.17 10.14 -9.98
N LEU A 111 -2.49 10.33 -10.08
CA LEU A 111 -3.11 11.20 -11.08
C LEU A 111 -2.74 12.66 -10.82
N GLY A 112 -2.87 13.13 -9.59
CA GLY A 112 -2.48 14.49 -9.19
C GLY A 112 -0.99 14.78 -9.38
N GLU A 113 -0.13 13.76 -9.27
CA GLU A 113 1.30 13.86 -9.55
C GLU A 113 1.66 13.64 -11.04
N HIS A 114 0.68 13.49 -11.92
CA HIS A 114 0.89 13.15 -13.35
C HIS A 114 1.75 11.91 -13.57
N ARG A 115 1.58 10.91 -12.70
CA ARG A 115 2.28 9.61 -12.79
C ARG A 115 1.41 8.52 -13.38
N ALA A 116 0.14 8.79 -13.57
CA ALA A 116 -0.84 7.96 -14.25
C ALA A 116 -1.70 8.83 -15.18
N ASP A 117 -2.27 8.22 -16.19
CA ASP A 117 -3.16 8.85 -17.16
C ASP A 117 -4.57 8.30 -16.99
N ARG A 118 -5.51 9.14 -16.56
CA ARG A 118 -6.90 8.74 -16.26
C ARG A 118 -7.60 8.15 -17.48
N ASP A 119 -7.33 8.67 -18.66
CA ASP A 119 -8.01 8.25 -19.90
C ASP A 119 -7.62 6.83 -20.33
N LYS A 120 -6.46 6.35 -19.84
CA LYS A 120 -5.97 4.99 -20.11
C LYS A 120 -6.38 3.95 -19.08
N ILE A 121 -7.17 4.33 -18.07
CA ILE A 121 -7.55 3.46 -16.98
C ILE A 121 -9.06 3.36 -16.88
N TYR A 122 -9.59 2.15 -16.71
CA TYR A 122 -10.96 1.89 -16.30
C TYR A 122 -10.95 1.27 -14.91
N VAL A 123 -11.49 1.98 -13.94
CA VAL A 123 -11.42 1.62 -12.52
C VAL A 123 -12.70 0.93 -12.09
N VAL A 124 -12.59 -0.29 -11.64
CA VAL A 124 -13.66 -1.02 -10.96
C VAL A 124 -13.34 -1.08 -9.47
N GLY A 125 -14.10 -0.32 -8.68
CA GLY A 125 -14.02 -0.37 -7.22
C GLY A 125 -14.58 -1.68 -6.70
N VAL A 126 -13.87 -2.35 -5.80
CA VAL A 126 -14.30 -3.61 -5.19
C VAL A 126 -14.46 -3.45 -3.67
N GLY A 127 -15.57 -3.93 -3.12
CA GLY A 127 -15.85 -3.91 -1.69
C GLY A 127 -14.73 -4.60 -0.89
N CYS A 128 -14.39 -4.09 0.30
CA CYS A 128 -13.30 -4.62 1.12
C CYS A 128 -13.67 -4.64 2.59
N GLU A 129 -13.66 -5.82 3.19
CA GLU A 129 -13.93 -6.03 4.62
C GLU A 129 -12.65 -6.15 5.48
N GLY A 130 -11.49 -5.76 4.94
CA GLY A 130 -10.18 -5.95 5.55
C GLY A 130 -9.44 -7.14 4.94
N LYS A 131 -8.14 -7.23 5.21
CA LYS A 131 -7.27 -8.29 4.67
C LYS A 131 -6.54 -8.99 5.78
N ILE A 132 -6.35 -10.31 5.62
CA ILE A 132 -5.79 -11.21 6.64
C ILE A 132 -4.27 -11.10 6.63
N ASP A 133 -3.68 -11.16 7.82
CA ASP A 133 -2.25 -11.23 8.04
C ASP A 133 -1.83 -12.68 8.31
N ILE A 134 -1.16 -13.28 7.34
CA ILE A 134 -0.62 -14.64 7.48
C ILE A 134 0.46 -14.72 8.58
N GLY A 135 1.15 -13.61 8.88
CA GLY A 135 2.12 -13.52 9.97
C GLY A 135 1.45 -13.79 11.31
N LYS A 136 0.32 -13.14 11.59
CA LYS A 136 -0.45 -13.34 12.82
C LYS A 136 -0.94 -14.79 13.00
N LEU A 137 -1.34 -15.44 11.91
CA LEU A 137 -1.71 -16.86 11.94
C LEU A 137 -0.50 -17.75 12.30
N ARG A 138 0.68 -17.43 11.74
CA ARG A 138 1.93 -18.15 12.06
C ARG A 138 2.40 -17.90 13.49
N ASP A 139 2.26 -16.70 14.01
CA ASP A 139 2.61 -16.33 15.39
C ASP A 139 1.73 -17.05 16.41
N ARG A 140 0.53 -17.47 16.03
CA ARG A 140 -0.34 -18.38 16.81
C ARG A 140 0.12 -19.84 16.78
N GLY A 141 1.25 -20.14 16.12
CA GLY A 141 1.79 -21.48 15.99
C GLY A 141 1.20 -22.31 14.85
N LEU A 142 0.37 -21.72 13.99
CA LEU A 142 -0.22 -22.44 12.84
C LEU A 142 0.82 -22.60 11.74
N LYS A 143 1.31 -23.81 11.55
CA LYS A 143 2.33 -24.17 10.56
C LYS A 143 1.72 -25.09 9.50
N GLY A 144 2.32 -25.07 8.29
CA GLY A 144 1.86 -25.92 7.19
C GLY A 144 0.41 -25.58 6.78
N ILE A 145 0.06 -24.30 6.69
CA ILE A 145 -1.27 -23.83 6.32
C ILE A 145 -1.57 -24.24 4.87
N GLU A 146 -2.60 -25.04 4.67
CA GLU A 146 -3.06 -25.53 3.37
C GLU A 146 -4.28 -24.77 2.84
N ALA A 147 -5.15 -24.31 3.74
CA ALA A 147 -6.33 -23.53 3.38
C ALA A 147 -6.73 -22.58 4.51
N VAL A 148 -7.31 -21.45 4.15
CA VAL A 148 -7.96 -20.53 5.07
C VAL A 148 -9.30 -20.14 4.47
N GLU A 149 -10.36 -20.39 5.21
CA GLU A 149 -11.73 -20.04 4.83
C GLU A 149 -12.28 -18.99 5.77
N GLU A 150 -12.87 -17.93 5.21
CA GLU A 150 -13.52 -16.87 5.97
C GLU A 150 -14.98 -17.24 6.20
N ASN A 151 -15.34 -17.48 7.46
CA ASN A 151 -16.69 -17.88 7.90
C ASN A 151 -17.27 -16.84 8.87
N GLY A 152 -17.70 -15.71 8.32
CA GLY A 152 -18.21 -14.60 9.11
C GLY A 152 -17.11 -14.00 10.02
N GLU A 153 -17.31 -14.06 11.33
CA GLU A 153 -16.38 -13.53 12.33
C GLU A 153 -15.15 -14.42 12.57
N ASN A 154 -15.09 -15.59 11.98
CA ASN A 154 -14.03 -16.56 12.20
C ASN A 154 -13.30 -16.93 10.91
N LEU A 155 -12.07 -17.38 11.08
CA LEU A 155 -11.24 -18.03 10.07
C LEU A 155 -11.14 -19.52 10.41
N SER A 156 -11.52 -20.39 9.49
CA SER A 156 -11.23 -21.81 9.56
C SER A 156 -9.91 -22.08 8.85
N VAL A 157 -8.89 -22.46 9.59
CA VAL A 157 -7.53 -22.68 9.08
C VAL A 157 -7.24 -24.17 9.09
N ARG A 158 -7.07 -24.76 7.90
CA ARG A 158 -6.62 -26.14 7.74
C ARG A 158 -5.10 -26.17 7.61
N THR A 159 -4.47 -27.02 8.40
CA THR A 159 -3.02 -27.19 8.39
C THR A 159 -2.61 -28.64 8.28
N LEU A 160 -1.37 -28.91 7.92
CA LEU A 160 -0.79 -30.28 7.92
C LEU A 160 -0.84 -30.96 9.30
N TYR A 161 -1.03 -30.20 10.38
CA TYR A 161 -0.95 -30.68 11.76
C TYR A 161 -2.31 -30.68 12.48
N GLY A 162 -3.37 -30.30 11.78
CA GLY A 162 -4.74 -30.22 12.31
C GLY A 162 -5.40 -28.89 11.98
N ASP A 163 -6.71 -28.83 12.23
CA ASP A 163 -7.53 -27.66 11.91
C ASP A 163 -7.64 -26.74 13.12
N ALA A 164 -7.75 -25.44 12.87
CA ALA A 164 -7.94 -24.42 13.88
C ALA A 164 -9.01 -23.41 13.46
N VAL A 165 -9.66 -22.81 14.46
CA VAL A 165 -10.58 -21.68 14.24
C VAL A 165 -10.05 -20.49 15.01
N CYS A 166 -9.94 -19.35 14.33
CA CYS A 166 -9.42 -18.09 14.90
C CYS A 166 -10.40 -16.95 14.64
N PRO A 167 -10.52 -15.97 15.57
CA PRO A 167 -11.27 -14.74 15.29
C PRO A 167 -10.67 -14.00 14.10
N ARG A 168 -11.51 -13.60 13.14
CA ARG A 168 -11.06 -12.92 11.92
C ARG A 168 -10.43 -11.55 12.23
N GLU A 169 -11.08 -10.78 13.07
CA GLU A 169 -10.66 -9.42 13.42
C GLU A 169 -9.23 -9.38 13.99
N GLU A 170 -8.89 -10.30 14.90
CA GLU A 170 -7.56 -10.36 15.51
C GLU A 170 -6.45 -10.71 14.50
N ASN A 171 -6.81 -11.29 13.35
CA ASN A 171 -5.89 -11.74 12.32
C ASN A 171 -5.88 -10.82 11.08
N LEU A 172 -6.47 -9.63 11.16
CA LEU A 172 -6.38 -8.63 10.10
C LEU A 172 -5.00 -7.94 10.10
N LEU A 173 -4.62 -7.45 8.91
CA LEU A 173 -3.46 -6.58 8.75
C LEU A 173 -3.63 -5.31 9.62
N GLU A 174 -2.55 -4.82 10.21
CA GLU A 174 -2.56 -3.61 11.04
C GLU A 174 -3.17 -2.40 10.33
N LYS A 175 -2.93 -2.27 9.01
CA LYS A 175 -3.54 -1.23 8.19
C LYS A 175 -5.07 -1.35 8.10
N CYS A 176 -5.61 -2.55 8.29
CA CYS A 176 -7.04 -2.82 8.22
C CYS A 176 -7.72 -2.60 9.57
N LEU A 177 -7.02 -2.89 10.68
CA LEU A 177 -7.48 -2.57 12.04
C LEU A 177 -7.61 -1.05 12.26
N ALA A 178 -6.71 -0.27 11.66
CA ALA A 178 -6.72 1.18 11.68
C ALA A 178 -7.06 1.76 10.30
N CYS A 179 -8.10 1.23 9.67
CA CYS A 179 -8.52 1.61 8.32
C CYS A 179 -8.99 3.08 8.29
N LYS A 180 -8.58 3.82 7.26
CA LYS A 180 -8.97 5.21 7.03
C LYS A 180 -10.40 5.38 6.46
N GLY A 181 -11.07 4.28 6.16
CA GLY A 181 -12.42 4.25 5.60
C GLY A 181 -12.55 3.32 4.40
N LYS A 182 -13.78 2.98 4.08
CA LYS A 182 -14.15 2.05 2.99
C LYS A 182 -14.69 2.75 1.76
N GLU A 183 -14.63 4.08 1.70
CA GLU A 183 -15.11 4.87 0.58
C GLU A 183 -14.11 4.86 -0.58
N HIS A 184 -14.60 4.55 -1.79
CA HIS A 184 -13.82 4.67 -3.02
C HIS A 184 -13.75 6.14 -3.46
N ARG A 185 -12.54 6.66 -3.70
CA ARG A 185 -12.33 8.08 -4.11
C ARG A 185 -12.38 8.28 -5.62
N ILE A 186 -12.08 7.23 -6.38
CA ILE A 186 -12.14 7.26 -7.84
C ILE A 186 -12.54 5.88 -8.37
N TYR A 187 -13.55 5.85 -9.24
CA TYR A 187 -14.00 4.64 -9.93
C TYR A 187 -14.87 5.02 -11.15
N ASP A 188 -15.00 4.11 -12.09
CA ASP A 188 -15.97 4.14 -13.16
C ASP A 188 -17.20 3.30 -12.80
N GLU A 189 -16.98 2.19 -12.08
CA GLU A 189 -18.00 1.25 -11.64
C GLU A 189 -17.60 0.60 -10.32
N ARG A 190 -18.57 0.06 -9.57
CA ARG A 190 -18.32 -0.67 -8.33
C ARG A 190 -18.96 -2.06 -8.36
N ILE A 191 -18.29 -3.03 -7.72
CA ILE A 191 -18.72 -4.41 -7.53
C ILE A 191 -18.64 -4.76 -6.03
N GLY A 192 -19.66 -5.43 -5.51
CA GLY A 192 -19.75 -5.83 -4.12
C GLY A 192 -20.55 -4.88 -3.26
N ALA A 193 -20.54 -5.08 -1.95
CA ALA A 193 -21.32 -4.30 -1.00
C ALA A 193 -21.02 -2.80 -1.09
N GLU A 194 -22.04 -1.99 -0.86
CA GLU A 194 -21.86 -0.55 -0.69
C GLU A 194 -20.84 -0.27 0.43
N ASP A 195 -20.06 0.81 0.23
CA ASP A 195 -19.09 1.25 1.21
C ASP A 195 -19.78 1.49 2.56
N SER A 196 -19.73 0.51 3.45
CA SER A 196 -20.21 0.71 4.82
C SER A 196 -19.17 1.56 5.56
N CYS A 197 -19.58 2.76 5.94
CA CYS A 197 -18.74 3.72 6.68
C CYS A 197 -18.40 3.26 8.11
N GLU A 198 -18.85 2.08 8.54
CA GLU A 198 -18.95 1.69 9.95
C GLU A 198 -17.67 1.19 10.61
N THR A 199 -16.53 1.14 9.91
CA THR A 199 -15.28 0.65 10.50
C THR A 199 -14.05 1.48 10.19
N ALA A 200 -14.23 2.79 10.03
CA ALA A 200 -13.07 3.67 10.26
C ALA A 200 -12.75 3.56 11.76
N SER A 201 -11.57 3.09 12.10
CA SER A 201 -11.09 3.17 13.47
C SER A 201 -11.24 4.63 13.90
N ASP A 202 -12.03 4.91 14.96
CA ASP A 202 -12.24 6.25 15.48
C ASP A 202 -10.93 6.96 15.79
N ASP A 203 -9.84 6.19 15.88
CA ASP A 203 -8.52 6.70 16.14
C ASP A 203 -7.39 5.92 15.48
N ARG A 204 -7.24 6.10 14.17
CA ARG A 204 -6.12 5.49 13.42
C ARG A 204 -4.73 5.93 13.88
N PHE A 205 -4.63 7.01 14.64
CA PHE A 205 -3.36 7.53 15.17
C PHE A 205 -3.02 7.02 16.57
N ALA A 206 -3.87 6.22 17.21
CA ALA A 206 -3.61 5.69 18.54
C ALA A 206 -2.24 4.98 18.66
N PRO A 207 -1.82 4.10 17.73
CA PRO A 207 -0.50 3.47 17.81
C PRO A 207 0.66 4.47 17.70
N VAL A 208 0.48 5.56 16.95
CA VAL A 208 1.49 6.64 16.84
C VAL A 208 1.58 7.40 18.15
N ARG A 209 0.44 7.76 18.75
CA ARG A 209 0.44 8.45 20.05
C ARG A 209 1.07 7.60 21.14
N ALA A 210 0.76 6.31 21.19
CA ALA A 210 1.41 5.41 22.16
C ALA A 210 2.94 5.43 22.06
N LEU A 211 3.50 5.58 20.86
CA LEU A 211 4.95 5.75 20.68
C LEU A 211 5.42 7.16 21.06
N GLU A 212 4.60 8.19 20.85
CA GLU A 212 4.94 9.55 21.24
C GLU A 212 4.94 9.76 22.76
N ASP A 213 4.10 9.02 23.47
CA ASP A 213 3.99 9.05 24.94
C ASP A 213 5.20 8.39 25.64
N LEU A 214 6.00 7.58 24.91
CA LEU A 214 7.26 7.05 25.44
C LEU A 214 8.27 8.17 25.69
N ALA A 215 9.10 8.01 26.72
CA ALA A 215 10.27 8.86 26.90
C ALA A 215 11.16 8.87 25.65
N PRO A 216 11.87 9.99 25.34
CA PRO A 216 12.69 10.08 24.12
C PRO A 216 13.66 8.91 23.91
N ASP A 217 14.32 8.47 24.98
CA ASP A 217 15.28 7.37 24.92
C ASP A 217 14.59 6.02 24.69
N GLU A 218 13.41 5.79 25.27
CA GLU A 218 12.63 4.57 25.06
C GLU A 218 12.09 4.52 23.63
N ARG A 219 11.60 5.64 23.11
CA ARG A 219 11.13 5.75 21.74
C ARG A 219 12.27 5.54 20.73
N TYR A 220 13.46 6.10 21.01
CA TYR A 220 14.64 5.87 20.21
C TYR A 220 15.07 4.40 20.25
N ALA A 221 15.07 3.78 21.43
CA ALA A 221 15.39 2.36 21.59
C ALA A 221 14.41 1.45 20.83
N PHE A 222 13.10 1.78 20.87
CA PHE A 222 12.08 1.06 20.08
C PHE A 222 12.41 1.09 18.57
N TRP A 223 12.61 2.28 18.02
CA TRP A 223 12.89 2.39 16.59
C TRP A 223 14.22 1.77 16.20
N ARG A 224 15.23 1.91 17.04
CA ARG A 224 16.52 1.26 16.81
C ARG A 224 16.38 -0.26 16.78
N ALA A 225 15.64 -0.85 17.70
CA ALA A 225 15.38 -2.29 17.74
C ALA A 225 14.59 -2.77 16.53
N GLU A 226 13.56 -2.02 16.10
CA GLU A 226 12.76 -2.37 14.95
C GLU A 226 13.53 -2.22 13.62
N LEU A 227 14.22 -1.11 13.42
CA LEU A 227 14.89 -0.80 12.16
C LEU A 227 16.17 -1.60 11.97
N SER A 228 16.85 -2.05 13.04
CA SER A 228 18.03 -2.93 12.96
C SER A 228 17.71 -4.31 12.35
N LYS A 229 16.45 -4.72 12.33
CA LYS A 229 16.00 -5.94 11.62
C LYS A 229 16.10 -5.83 10.09
N CYS A 230 16.30 -4.63 9.56
CA CYS A 230 16.23 -4.36 8.13
C CYS A 230 17.37 -5.08 7.37
N ILE A 231 17.02 -5.82 6.32
CA ILE A 231 17.97 -6.51 5.43
C ILE A 231 18.17 -5.77 4.09
N ARG A 232 17.70 -4.54 3.97
CA ARG A 232 17.79 -3.69 2.75
C ARG A 232 17.27 -4.36 1.48
N CYS A 233 16.24 -5.20 1.58
CA CYS A 233 15.62 -5.86 0.42
C CYS A 233 14.83 -4.89 -0.48
N ASN A 234 14.58 -3.65 -0.06
CA ASN A 234 13.82 -2.63 -0.77
C ASN A 234 12.34 -2.96 -1.09
N ALA A 235 11.79 -4.07 -0.58
CA ALA A 235 10.40 -4.45 -0.81
C ALA A 235 9.41 -3.34 -0.42
N CYS A 236 9.64 -2.67 0.72
CA CYS A 236 8.83 -1.55 1.19
C CYS A 236 8.83 -0.35 0.23
N ARG A 237 9.91 -0.13 -0.50
CA ARG A 237 10.02 0.89 -1.54
C ARG A 237 9.35 0.41 -2.83
N GLY A 238 9.61 -0.82 -3.25
CA GLY A 238 9.06 -1.41 -4.45
C GLY A 238 7.53 -1.50 -4.45
N ALA A 239 6.93 -1.79 -3.30
CA ALA A 239 5.48 -1.88 -3.15
C ALA A 239 4.79 -0.52 -2.92
N CYS A 240 5.53 0.53 -2.56
CA CYS A 240 4.93 1.83 -2.27
C CYS A 240 4.43 2.53 -3.53
N PRO A 241 3.13 2.84 -3.66
CA PRO A 241 2.59 3.49 -4.86
C PRO A 241 3.15 4.88 -5.10
N VAL A 242 3.54 5.60 -4.05
CA VAL A 242 4.08 6.97 -4.17
C VAL A 242 5.61 7.05 -4.24
N CYS A 243 6.32 5.92 -4.20
CA CYS A 243 7.75 5.85 -4.51
C CYS A 243 7.96 5.82 -6.03
N THR A 244 7.82 6.96 -6.69
CA THR A 244 7.77 7.09 -8.16
C THR A 244 9.06 7.64 -8.78
N CYS A 245 10.13 7.82 -8.01
CA CYS A 245 11.42 8.29 -8.51
C CYS A 245 11.95 7.36 -9.60
N HIS A 246 12.46 7.94 -10.69
CA HIS A 246 13.07 7.19 -11.78
C HIS A 246 14.36 6.49 -11.31
N THR A 247 15.20 7.21 -10.57
CA THR A 247 16.37 6.66 -9.88
C THR A 247 16.29 7.08 -8.43
N CYS A 248 16.32 6.11 -7.51
CA CYS A 248 16.30 6.39 -6.10
C CYS A 248 17.63 6.98 -5.64
N ILE A 249 17.60 7.94 -4.71
CA ILE A 249 18.81 8.51 -4.12
C ILE A 249 19.73 7.44 -3.52
N PHE A 250 19.13 6.38 -2.94
CA PHE A 250 19.85 5.25 -2.35
C PHE A 250 20.42 4.26 -3.38
N GLU A 251 20.14 4.44 -4.68
CA GLU A 251 20.65 3.62 -5.78
C GLU A 251 21.52 4.42 -6.75
N ASN A 252 21.61 5.73 -6.53
CA ASN A 252 22.40 6.60 -7.36
C ASN A 252 23.82 6.75 -6.77
N ALA A 253 24.81 6.10 -7.38
CA ALA A 253 26.19 6.17 -6.95
C ALA A 253 26.77 7.62 -6.88
N ARG A 254 26.14 8.56 -7.58
CA ARG A 254 26.55 9.99 -7.57
C ARG A 254 25.95 10.76 -6.40
N SER A 255 25.00 10.21 -5.66
CA SER A 255 24.35 10.90 -4.55
C SER A 255 25.23 11.00 -3.30
N GLY A 256 26.26 10.18 -3.20
CA GLY A 256 27.08 10.04 -1.99
C GLY A 256 26.36 9.31 -0.84
N VAL A 257 25.11 8.89 -1.03
CA VAL A 257 24.36 8.06 -0.08
C VAL A 257 24.51 6.62 -0.53
N ASP A 258 25.16 5.79 0.29
CA ASP A 258 25.43 4.41 -0.09
C ASP A 258 24.14 3.60 -0.22
N SER A 259 24.08 2.82 -1.30
CA SER A 259 22.96 1.94 -1.58
C SER A 259 22.98 0.66 -0.73
N LYS A 260 24.12 0.29 -0.19
CA LYS A 260 24.29 -0.86 0.71
C LYS A 260 24.93 -0.38 1.99
N ALA A 261 24.11 -0.30 2.99
CA ALA A 261 24.58 -0.18 4.33
C ALA A 261 25.57 -1.29 4.67
N ASN A 262 26.65 -0.91 5.32
CA ASN A 262 27.13 -1.78 6.38
C ASN A 262 25.92 -1.99 7.29
N ALA A 263 25.64 -3.20 7.69
CA ALA A 263 24.52 -3.51 8.56
C ALA A 263 24.76 -2.89 9.96
N ASP A 264 24.77 -1.55 10.03
CA ASP A 264 24.80 -0.82 11.28
C ASP A 264 23.50 -0.09 11.54
N ASP A 265 23.15 0.05 12.79
CA ASP A 265 21.89 0.61 13.24
C ASP A 265 21.67 2.05 12.74
N PHE A 266 22.73 2.82 12.56
CA PHE A 266 22.64 4.22 12.13
C PHE A 266 22.16 4.33 10.69
N GLU A 267 22.77 3.56 9.78
CA GLU A 267 22.43 3.60 8.36
C GLU A 267 21.01 3.08 8.09
N GLU A 268 20.58 2.05 8.83
CA GLU A 268 19.21 1.54 8.70
C GLU A 268 18.18 2.55 9.21
N ASN A 269 18.45 3.21 10.33
CA ASN A 269 17.62 4.30 10.82
C ASN A 269 17.56 5.46 9.82
N LEU A 270 18.72 5.91 9.31
CA LEU A 270 18.82 6.99 8.33
C LEU A 270 18.02 6.67 7.06
N TYR A 271 18.17 5.46 6.53
CA TYR A 271 17.42 4.99 5.36
C TYR A 271 15.91 5.13 5.55
N HIS A 272 15.38 4.61 6.64
CA HIS A 272 13.95 4.59 6.88
C HIS A 272 13.38 5.96 7.22
N VAL A 273 14.12 6.78 7.96
CA VAL A 273 13.75 8.16 8.27
C VAL A 273 13.70 9.00 6.99
N ILE A 274 14.77 8.98 6.17
CA ILE A 274 14.79 9.70 4.88
C ILE A 274 13.65 9.22 3.97
N ARG A 275 13.41 7.91 3.91
CA ARG A 275 12.32 7.36 3.12
C ARG A 275 10.95 7.88 3.59
N ALA A 276 10.73 8.00 4.90
CA ALA A 276 9.48 8.56 5.46
C ALA A 276 9.32 10.02 5.08
N PHE A 277 10.39 10.81 5.13
CA PHE A 277 10.37 12.21 4.66
C PHE A 277 10.06 12.33 3.17
N HIS A 278 10.62 11.45 2.32
CA HIS A 278 10.36 11.49 0.87
C HIS A 278 8.90 11.24 0.50
N VAL A 279 8.14 10.55 1.35
CA VAL A 279 6.71 10.29 1.13
C VAL A 279 5.81 11.15 2.03
N ALA A 280 6.37 12.03 2.86
CA ALA A 280 5.60 12.96 3.67
C ALA A 280 4.71 13.86 2.76
N GLY A 281 3.46 14.06 3.15
CA GLY A 281 2.47 14.80 2.35
C GLY A 281 1.99 14.09 1.08
N ARG A 282 2.54 12.91 0.76
CA ARG A 282 2.17 12.08 -0.39
C ARG A 282 1.69 10.68 0.03
N CYS A 283 2.02 10.27 1.25
CA CYS A 283 1.66 8.96 1.77
C CYS A 283 0.15 8.84 1.95
N THR A 284 -0.45 7.90 1.23
CA THR A 284 -1.89 7.63 1.28
C THR A 284 -2.28 6.67 2.41
N ASP A 285 -1.41 6.39 3.36
CA ASP A 285 -1.64 5.48 4.49
C ASP A 285 -2.14 4.08 4.06
N CYS A 286 -1.62 3.55 2.96
CA CYS A 286 -2.03 2.25 2.44
C CYS A 286 -1.39 1.06 3.17
N GLY A 287 -0.38 1.26 4.02
CA GLY A 287 0.28 0.25 4.85
C GLY A 287 1.09 -0.83 4.10
N GLU A 288 1.26 -0.70 2.78
CA GLU A 288 1.99 -1.69 1.98
C GLU A 288 3.44 -1.89 2.43
N CYS A 289 4.09 -0.83 2.89
CA CYS A 289 5.49 -0.89 3.35
C CYS A 289 5.70 -1.88 4.51
N SER A 290 4.75 -1.99 5.44
CA SER A 290 4.81 -2.99 6.53
C SER A 290 4.35 -4.36 6.07
N ARG A 291 3.27 -4.43 5.24
CA ARG A 291 2.75 -5.70 4.74
C ARG A 291 3.81 -6.53 4.01
N VAL A 292 4.63 -5.89 3.19
CA VAL A 292 5.65 -6.60 2.39
C VAL A 292 6.98 -6.77 3.11
N CYS A 293 7.13 -6.25 4.32
CA CYS A 293 8.40 -6.34 5.04
C CYS A 293 8.62 -7.76 5.56
N PRO A 294 9.65 -8.49 5.06
CA PRO A 294 9.90 -9.86 5.51
C PRO A 294 10.37 -9.93 6.97
N GLN A 295 10.79 -8.79 7.54
CA GLN A 295 11.22 -8.66 8.93
C GLN A 295 10.13 -8.13 9.86
N GLY A 296 8.90 -7.93 9.36
CA GLY A 296 7.77 -7.47 10.16
C GLY A 296 7.92 -6.05 10.74
N ILE A 297 8.79 -5.21 10.16
CA ILE A 297 9.03 -3.84 10.67
C ILE A 297 7.77 -2.99 10.45
N PRO A 298 7.27 -2.29 11.50
CA PRO A 298 6.05 -1.49 11.42
C PRO A 298 6.28 -0.11 10.75
N LEU A 299 6.81 -0.13 9.52
CA LEU A 299 7.20 1.07 8.76
C LEU A 299 6.04 2.05 8.51
N HIS A 300 4.81 1.54 8.48
CA HIS A 300 3.63 2.39 8.32
C HIS A 300 3.48 3.38 9.49
N LEU A 301 3.96 3.06 10.69
CA LEU A 301 3.89 3.98 11.85
C LEU A 301 4.78 5.20 11.66
N LEU A 302 5.97 5.06 11.04
CA LEU A 302 6.81 6.21 10.68
C LEU A 302 6.08 7.14 9.70
N ASN A 303 5.48 6.57 8.66
CA ASN A 303 4.75 7.35 7.67
C ASN A 303 3.49 7.98 8.28
N ARG A 304 2.77 7.24 9.12
CA ARG A 304 1.55 7.72 9.80
C ARG A 304 1.86 8.84 10.79
N LYS A 305 3.05 8.82 11.41
CA LYS A 305 3.53 9.94 12.22
C LYS A 305 3.63 11.23 11.38
N MET A 306 4.19 11.14 10.17
CA MET A 306 4.25 12.30 9.27
C MET A 306 2.86 12.80 8.89
N ILE A 307 1.91 11.91 8.60
CA ILE A 307 0.51 12.28 8.31
C ILE A 307 -0.11 13.00 9.52
N LYS A 308 0.09 12.46 10.73
CA LYS A 308 -0.43 13.06 11.97
C LYS A 308 0.12 14.48 12.19
N ASP A 309 1.43 14.66 12.00
CA ASP A 309 2.07 15.96 12.17
C ASP A 309 1.60 16.98 11.13
N ILE A 310 1.47 16.56 9.87
CA ILE A 310 0.93 17.42 8.83
C ILE A 310 -0.48 17.90 9.21
N ASN A 311 -1.33 16.98 9.66
CA ASN A 311 -2.68 17.34 10.07
C ASN A 311 -2.70 18.27 11.29
N ALA A 312 -1.75 18.09 12.22
CA ALA A 312 -1.67 18.92 13.42
C ALA A 312 -1.15 20.34 13.15
N TYR A 313 -0.24 20.49 12.19
CA TYR A 313 0.45 21.77 11.94
C TYR A 313 -0.12 22.56 10.77
N PHE A 314 -0.70 21.90 9.77
CA PHE A 314 -1.13 22.52 8.52
C PHE A 314 -2.63 22.32 8.24
N GLY A 315 -3.38 21.70 9.17
CA GLY A 315 -4.79 21.39 8.99
C GLY A 315 -5.03 19.99 8.41
N GLU A 316 -6.29 19.59 8.39
CA GLU A 316 -6.69 18.25 7.95
C GLU A 316 -6.34 18.03 6.47
N TYR A 317 -5.51 17.03 6.23
CA TYR A 317 -5.08 16.62 4.91
C TYR A 317 -4.90 15.11 4.81
N LEU A 318 -5.37 14.52 3.73
CA LEU A 318 -5.16 13.12 3.42
C LEU A 318 -4.81 12.97 1.94
N ALA A 319 -3.58 12.57 1.67
CA ALA A 319 -3.08 12.40 0.31
C ALA A 319 -3.99 11.47 -0.53
N GLY A 320 -4.38 11.94 -1.71
CA GLY A 320 -5.25 11.24 -2.63
C GLY A 320 -6.74 11.18 -2.23
N ALA A 321 -7.15 11.90 -1.20
CA ALA A 321 -8.59 12.02 -0.86
C ALA A 321 -9.34 12.84 -1.92
N GLU A 322 -8.72 13.93 -2.37
CA GLU A 322 -9.25 14.81 -3.42
C GLU A 322 -8.39 14.68 -4.69
N ALA A 323 -9.02 14.73 -5.86
CA ALA A 323 -8.34 14.61 -7.15
C ALA A 323 -7.32 15.74 -7.38
N ASP A 324 -7.66 16.94 -6.92
CA ASP A 324 -6.87 18.17 -7.10
C ASP A 324 -6.12 18.56 -5.80
N GLY A 325 -6.12 17.66 -4.80
CA GLY A 325 -5.55 17.92 -3.48
C GLY A 325 -4.05 18.20 -3.55
N VAL A 326 -3.66 19.41 -3.20
CA VAL A 326 -2.24 19.82 -3.11
C VAL A 326 -1.75 19.57 -1.69
N SER A 327 -0.60 18.89 -1.57
CA SER A 327 0.01 18.69 -0.26
C SER A 327 0.36 20.04 0.38
N PRO A 328 0.01 20.28 1.65
CA PRO A 328 0.38 21.49 2.34
C PRO A 328 1.90 21.68 2.46
N LEU A 329 2.69 20.64 2.26
CA LEU A 329 4.15 20.74 2.17
C LEU A 329 4.67 21.29 0.82
N LEU A 330 3.79 21.43 -0.18
CA LEU A 330 4.11 22.00 -1.50
C LEU A 330 3.53 23.41 -1.69
N SER A 331 2.77 23.90 -0.73
CA SER A 331 2.15 25.22 -0.75
C SER A 331 2.63 26.02 0.45
N TYR A 332 2.60 27.35 0.33
CA TYR A 332 2.87 28.26 1.43
C TYR A 332 1.65 29.15 1.65
N SER A 333 1.24 29.23 2.91
CA SER A 333 0.21 30.16 3.37
C SER A 333 0.83 31.16 4.35
N ARG A 334 0.30 32.40 4.38
CA ARG A 334 0.72 33.38 5.40
C ARG A 334 0.28 33.00 6.82
N ASP A 335 -0.68 32.08 6.90
CA ASP A 335 -1.22 31.57 8.16
C ASP A 335 -0.49 30.30 8.62
N ASP A 336 0.49 29.82 7.85
CA ASP A 336 1.31 28.68 8.26
C ASP A 336 2.09 29.04 9.53
N ALA A 337 2.11 28.08 10.46
CA ALA A 337 2.82 28.29 11.73
C ALA A 337 4.33 28.40 11.49
N GLU A 338 4.93 29.45 12.06
CA GLU A 338 6.38 29.60 12.03
C GLU A 338 7.06 28.46 12.81
N PRO A 339 8.23 27.98 12.35
CA PRO A 339 8.94 26.88 13.00
C PRO A 339 9.20 27.10 14.49
N ASP A 340 9.49 28.33 14.88
CA ASP A 340 9.73 28.69 16.29
C ASP A 340 8.45 28.60 17.16
N ALA A 341 7.29 28.92 16.58
CA ALA A 341 6.00 28.76 17.26
C ALA A 341 5.66 27.29 17.49
N LEU A 342 6.06 26.41 16.57
CA LEU A 342 5.88 24.95 16.71
C LEU A 342 6.78 24.37 17.81
N SER A 343 7.98 24.90 18.00
CA SER A 343 8.90 24.48 19.07
C SER A 343 8.42 24.89 20.46
N GLY A 344 7.74 26.03 20.56
CA GLY A 344 7.18 26.56 21.83
C GLY A 344 5.95 25.82 22.32
N GLN A 345 5.14 25.23 21.46
CA GLN A 345 3.96 24.47 21.87
C GLN A 345 4.28 23.13 22.54
N LYS A 346 5.47 22.57 22.32
CA LYS A 346 5.92 21.35 23.02
C LYS A 346 6.27 21.58 24.49
N GLY A 347 6.54 22.83 24.88
CA GLY A 347 6.83 23.18 26.26
C GLY A 347 5.62 23.46 27.13
N ALA A 348 4.44 23.71 26.55
CA ALA A 348 3.23 24.07 27.31
C ALA A 348 2.37 22.86 27.75
N ASN A 349 2.61 21.70 27.17
CA ASN A 349 1.86 20.46 27.49
C ASN A 349 2.62 19.50 28.43
N HIS A 350 3.75 19.93 29.00
CA HIS A 350 4.54 19.14 29.96
C HIS A 350 4.81 19.91 31.26
N ALA A 351 3.86 20.75 31.69
CA ALA A 351 3.85 21.35 33.05
C ALA A 351 2.65 20.83 33.84
#